data_e146acb5ff18cd9f2d53259016ce9d4d
#
_entry.id   e146acb5ff18cd9f2d53259016ce9d4d
#
_cell.length_a   1.000
_cell.length_b   1.000
_cell.length_c   1.000
_cell.angle_alpha   90.00
_cell.angle_beta   90.00
_cell.angle_gamma   90.00
#
_symmetry.space_group_name_H-M   'P 1'
#
loop_
_entity.id
_entity.type
_entity.pdbx_description
1 polymer ?
#
loop_
_entity_poly.entity_id
_entity_poly.type
_entity_poly.pdbx_seq_one_letter_code
_entity_poly.pdbx_strand_id
1 'polypeptide(L)'
;MAANKDKAGAAGAGDSMPASASAPSQDALAVPIYWAEAKRELMQRDRIMNKLIPQFGDLHLRGQPDPFTTLARSIVGQQVTPKAADLAWGKLLAVCPKLAPNQVIKLGAVQLSGCGLSKRKTEYILDLADHFKARRVHADLWSEMDDEAVIAELVRIRGITRWTAEMFLIFNLLRPNVLPLDDPGLIQGISQNYFSGEPVSRSDAREVAANWEPWRTVATWYLWRSLDPIAPPA
;
A
#
# COMPACT_ATOMS: atom_id res chain seq x y z
N MET A 1 57.54 -28.45 51.63
CA MET A 1 56.31 -29.07 52.09
C MET A 1 55.17 -28.25 51.51
N ALA A 2 54.61 -28.75 50.49
CA ALA A 2 53.29 -29.40 50.44
C ALA A 2 52.15 -28.34 50.63
N ALA A 3 51.24 -28.19 49.88
CA ALA A 3 50.38 -28.79 48.89
C ALA A 3 49.28 -27.80 48.59
N ASN A 4 48.94 -27.55 47.36
CA ASN A 4 47.86 -28.15 46.60
C ASN A 4 46.44 -27.81 47.04
N LYS A 5 45.69 -27.36 46.16
CA LYS A 5 44.35 -27.73 45.65
C LYS A 5 43.47 -26.55 45.30
N ASP A 6 43.19 -26.47 44.04
CA ASP A 6 41.96 -26.91 43.33
C ASP A 6 40.70 -26.11 43.65
N LYS A 7 40.15 -25.60 42.68
CA LYS A 7 39.07 -25.97 41.84
C LYS A 7 38.03 -24.88 41.54
N ALA A 8 37.80 -24.80 40.28
CA ALA A 8 36.50 -24.80 39.63
C ALA A 8 35.67 -23.51 39.81
N GLY A 9 35.45 -22.79 38.78
CA GLY A 9 34.55 -23.18 37.70
C GLY A 9 33.20 -22.59 37.97
N ALA A 10 32.88 -21.47 37.37
CA ALA A 10 31.50 -21.07 37.24
C ALA A 10 31.29 -20.53 35.82
N ALA A 11 30.39 -21.22 35.18
CA ALA A 11 29.97 -21.10 33.83
C ALA A 11 29.44 -19.70 33.49
N GLY A 12 29.77 -19.25 32.30
CA GLY A 12 29.21 -18.06 31.72
C GLY A 12 27.72 -18.23 31.44
N ALA A 13 26.93 -17.32 31.91
CA ALA A 13 25.59 -17.09 31.42
C ALA A 13 25.71 -16.28 30.13
N GLY A 14 25.46 -16.95 29.03
CA GLY A 14 25.31 -16.32 27.72
C GLY A 14 24.09 -15.42 27.71
N ASP A 15 24.35 -14.14 27.59
CA ASP A 15 23.33 -13.12 27.39
C ASP A 15 22.80 -13.27 25.95
N SER A 16 21.65 -13.92 25.82
CA SER A 16 20.94 -14.08 24.58
C SER A 16 20.37 -12.73 24.17
N MET A 17 20.96 -12.12 23.17
CA MET A 17 20.37 -10.96 22.49
C MET A 17 18.95 -11.30 22.01
N PRO A 18 17.95 -10.44 22.25
CA PRO A 18 16.61 -10.65 21.70
C PRO A 18 16.66 -10.56 20.17
N ALA A 19 16.11 -11.57 19.55
CA ALA A 19 16.01 -11.74 18.13
C ALA A 19 15.47 -10.49 17.43
N SER A 20 16.12 -10.19 16.31
CA SER A 20 15.82 -9.16 15.32
C SER A 20 14.33 -8.93 15.09
N ALA A 21 13.98 -7.66 14.94
CA ALA A 21 12.72 -7.25 14.33
C ALA A 21 12.48 -8.08 13.06
N SER A 22 11.40 -8.82 13.03
CA SER A 22 11.01 -9.66 11.89
C SER A 22 10.95 -8.80 10.63
N ALA A 23 11.73 -9.19 9.64
CA ALA A 23 11.58 -8.70 8.27
C ALA A 23 10.11 -8.84 7.83
N PRO A 24 9.60 -7.96 6.94
CA PRO A 24 8.24 -8.11 6.42
C PRO A 24 8.06 -9.52 5.88
N SER A 25 6.94 -10.13 6.22
CA SER A 25 6.62 -11.50 5.82
C SER A 25 6.85 -11.66 4.31
N GLN A 26 7.48 -12.75 3.89
CA GLN A 26 7.78 -13.03 2.48
C GLN A 26 6.53 -12.99 1.60
N ASP A 27 5.34 -13.20 2.17
CA ASP A 27 4.05 -13.13 1.48
C ASP A 27 3.71 -11.73 0.93
N ALA A 28 4.21 -10.65 1.55
CA ALA A 28 3.98 -9.29 1.07
C ALA A 28 4.75 -8.94 -0.21
N LEU A 29 5.77 -9.73 -0.55
CA LEU A 29 6.58 -9.59 -1.76
C LEU A 29 6.19 -10.60 -2.84
N ALA A 30 5.27 -11.51 -2.55
CA ALA A 30 4.85 -12.54 -3.48
C ALA A 30 4.05 -11.93 -4.64
N VAL A 31 4.22 -12.50 -5.82
CA VAL A 31 3.41 -12.19 -7.00
C VAL A 31 1.96 -12.56 -6.69
N PRO A 32 0.97 -11.67 -6.92
CA PRO A 32 -0.43 -12.05 -6.75
C PRO A 32 -0.77 -13.29 -7.57
N ILE A 33 -1.44 -14.27 -6.96
CA ILE A 33 -1.70 -15.59 -7.56
C ILE A 33 -2.38 -15.51 -8.93
N TYR A 34 -3.20 -14.51 -9.16
CA TYR A 34 -3.93 -14.27 -10.41
C TYR A 34 -3.09 -13.55 -11.48
N TRP A 35 -1.88 -13.04 -11.16
CA TRP A 35 -1.15 -12.11 -12.01
C TRP A 35 -0.78 -12.71 -13.37
N ALA A 36 -0.29 -13.95 -13.39
CA ALA A 36 0.09 -14.63 -14.62
C ALA A 36 -1.12 -14.90 -15.54
N GLU A 37 -2.25 -15.28 -14.94
CA GLU A 37 -3.50 -15.50 -15.69
C GLU A 37 -4.04 -14.18 -16.24
N ALA A 38 -4.08 -13.13 -15.42
CA ALA A 38 -4.50 -11.81 -15.84
C ALA A 38 -3.69 -11.27 -17.02
N LYS A 39 -2.35 -11.39 -16.97
CA LYS A 39 -1.46 -11.02 -18.09
C LYS A 39 -1.87 -11.74 -19.38
N ARG A 40 -2.02 -13.05 -19.31
CA ARG A 40 -2.37 -13.89 -20.48
C ARG A 40 -3.71 -13.46 -21.08
N GLU A 41 -4.74 -13.30 -20.26
CA GLU A 41 -6.09 -12.94 -20.72
C GLU A 41 -6.16 -11.52 -21.26
N LEU A 42 -5.55 -10.56 -20.58
CA LEU A 42 -5.48 -9.17 -21.07
C LEU A 42 -4.79 -9.09 -22.42
N MET A 43 -3.67 -9.78 -22.62
CA MET A 43 -2.97 -9.80 -23.91
C MET A 43 -3.79 -10.46 -25.03
N GLN A 44 -4.66 -11.41 -24.71
CA GLN A 44 -5.54 -12.05 -25.70
C GLN A 44 -6.71 -11.15 -26.11
N ARG A 45 -7.27 -10.40 -25.18
CA ARG A 45 -8.49 -9.60 -25.37
C ARG A 45 -8.22 -8.19 -25.87
N ASP A 46 -7.04 -7.63 -25.54
CA ASP A 46 -6.73 -6.24 -25.74
C ASP A 46 -5.40 -6.06 -26.49
N ARG A 47 -5.48 -5.47 -27.70
CA ARG A 47 -4.32 -5.23 -28.56
C ARG A 47 -3.27 -4.31 -27.93
N ILE A 48 -3.71 -3.35 -27.12
CA ILE A 48 -2.79 -2.42 -26.46
C ILE A 48 -2.08 -3.14 -25.32
N MET A 49 -2.81 -3.89 -24.49
CA MET A 49 -2.22 -4.71 -23.43
C MET A 49 -1.26 -5.77 -23.99
N ASN A 50 -1.56 -6.35 -25.14
CA ASN A 50 -0.66 -7.30 -25.82
C ASN A 50 0.69 -6.68 -26.19
N LYS A 51 0.72 -5.37 -26.49
CA LYS A 51 1.97 -4.65 -26.79
C LYS A 51 2.66 -4.13 -25.53
N LEU A 52 1.86 -3.75 -24.52
CA LEU A 52 2.34 -3.05 -23.33
C LEU A 52 2.94 -4.02 -22.30
N ILE A 53 2.23 -5.08 -21.97
CA ILE A 53 2.63 -6.02 -20.91
C ILE A 53 4.04 -6.61 -21.10
N PRO A 54 4.44 -7.05 -22.30
CA PRO A 54 5.77 -7.62 -22.50
C PRO A 54 6.93 -6.65 -22.23
N GLN A 55 6.71 -5.34 -22.31
CA GLN A 55 7.75 -4.33 -22.08
C GLN A 55 8.23 -4.29 -20.61
N PHE A 56 7.44 -4.82 -19.68
CA PHE A 56 7.73 -4.78 -18.24
C PHE A 56 8.20 -6.11 -17.67
N GLY A 57 8.38 -7.15 -18.50
CA GLY A 57 8.94 -8.44 -18.09
C GLY A 57 8.20 -9.06 -16.89
N ASP A 58 8.96 -9.35 -15.82
CA ASP A 58 8.46 -9.99 -14.61
C ASP A 58 8.01 -8.99 -13.53
N LEU A 59 7.97 -7.70 -13.86
CA LEU A 59 7.46 -6.71 -12.92
C LEU A 59 5.98 -6.96 -12.61
N HIS A 60 5.63 -6.78 -11.34
CA HIS A 60 4.27 -7.01 -10.84
C HIS A 60 3.92 -6.07 -9.70
N LEU A 61 2.64 -6.01 -9.40
CA LEU A 61 2.12 -5.30 -8.24
C LEU A 61 2.63 -5.97 -6.95
N ARG A 62 3.15 -5.15 -6.02
CA ARG A 62 3.58 -5.58 -4.70
C ARG A 62 2.60 -5.09 -3.65
N GLY A 63 2.15 -5.99 -2.79
CA GLY A 63 1.24 -5.67 -1.70
C GLY A 63 1.93 -4.98 -0.52
N GLN A 64 1.13 -4.30 0.28
CA GLN A 64 1.54 -3.73 1.57
C GLN A 64 0.76 -4.44 2.68
N PRO A 65 1.42 -5.14 3.61
CA PRO A 65 0.73 -6.12 4.45
C PRO A 65 -0.10 -5.52 5.59
N ASP A 66 0.29 -4.36 6.12
CA ASP A 66 -0.41 -3.79 7.28
C ASP A 66 -1.44 -2.71 6.87
N PRO A 67 -2.74 -2.99 7.05
CA PRO A 67 -3.81 -2.09 6.68
C PRO A 67 -3.73 -0.71 7.34
N PHE A 68 -3.47 -0.66 8.65
CA PHE A 68 -3.39 0.60 9.38
C PHE A 68 -2.24 1.48 8.89
N THR A 69 -1.06 0.89 8.72
CA THR A 69 0.13 1.58 8.23
C THR A 69 -0.08 2.08 6.80
N THR A 70 -0.70 1.28 5.94
CA THR A 70 -1.00 1.65 4.55
C THR A 70 -1.90 2.88 4.49
N LEU A 71 -3.00 2.89 5.24
CA LEU A 71 -3.93 4.03 5.29
C LEU A 71 -3.28 5.27 5.94
N ALA A 72 -2.54 5.08 7.02
CA ALA A 72 -1.79 6.16 7.67
C ALA A 72 -0.78 6.80 6.71
N ARG A 73 -0.02 5.98 5.97
CA ARG A 73 0.94 6.45 4.97
C ARG A 73 0.25 7.24 3.86
N SER A 74 -0.90 6.78 3.40
CA SER A 74 -1.71 7.49 2.40
C SER A 74 -2.13 8.88 2.91
N ILE A 75 -2.63 9.00 4.15
CA ILE A 75 -2.98 10.29 4.76
C ILE A 75 -1.77 11.21 4.85
N VAL A 76 -0.61 10.71 5.27
CA VAL A 76 0.63 11.51 5.36
C VAL A 76 1.03 12.04 3.98
N GLY A 77 0.85 11.26 2.93
CA GLY A 77 1.21 11.61 1.55
C GLY A 77 0.28 12.61 0.86
N GLN A 78 -0.93 12.86 1.38
CA GLN A 78 -1.91 13.74 0.73
C GLN A 78 -1.40 15.16 0.51
N GLN A 79 -1.52 15.68 -0.72
CA GLN A 79 -1.26 17.07 -1.08
C GLN A 79 0.14 17.61 -0.68
N VAL A 80 1.14 16.74 -0.69
CA VAL A 80 2.54 17.10 -0.47
C VAL A 80 3.44 16.37 -1.46
N THR A 81 4.66 16.89 -1.65
CA THR A 81 5.65 16.19 -2.48
C THR A 81 6.07 14.86 -1.83
N PRO A 82 6.50 13.85 -2.61
CA PRO A 82 7.00 12.58 -2.09
C PRO A 82 8.09 12.78 -1.02
N LYS A 83 9.05 13.68 -1.27
CA LYS A 83 10.13 14.02 -0.31
C LYS A 83 9.58 14.54 1.03
N ALA A 84 8.57 15.42 0.98
CA ALA A 84 7.96 15.94 2.21
C ALA A 84 7.16 14.86 2.95
N ALA A 85 6.47 13.99 2.21
CA ALA A 85 5.77 12.84 2.77
C ALA A 85 6.75 11.88 3.47
N ASP A 86 7.88 11.57 2.83
CA ASP A 86 8.91 10.66 3.39
C ASP A 86 9.53 11.23 4.66
N LEU A 87 9.81 12.54 4.67
CA LEU A 87 10.35 13.21 5.84
C LEU A 87 9.37 13.16 7.04
N ALA A 88 8.09 13.49 6.80
CA ALA A 88 7.07 13.43 7.84
C ALA A 88 6.85 12.00 8.34
N TRP A 89 6.83 11.04 7.43
CA TRP A 89 6.72 9.61 7.74
C TRP A 89 7.89 9.11 8.58
N GLY A 90 9.13 9.44 8.20
CA GLY A 90 10.32 9.08 8.96
C GLY A 90 10.29 9.63 10.40
N LYS A 91 9.84 10.89 10.58
CA LYS A 91 9.65 11.48 11.92
C LYS A 91 8.58 10.75 12.72
N LEU A 92 7.47 10.37 12.08
CA LEU A 92 6.39 9.60 12.72
C LEU A 92 6.89 8.24 13.19
N LEU A 93 7.63 7.52 12.35
CA LEU A 93 8.20 6.22 12.70
C LEU A 93 9.28 6.33 13.78
N ALA A 94 10.04 7.43 13.86
CA ALA A 94 11.02 7.66 14.90
C ALA A 94 10.38 7.76 16.29
N VAL A 95 9.17 8.36 16.41
CA VAL A 95 8.44 8.47 17.68
C VAL A 95 7.46 7.31 17.91
N CYS A 96 7.12 6.57 16.87
CA CYS A 96 6.19 5.44 16.91
C CYS A 96 6.67 4.30 16.01
N PRO A 97 7.75 3.58 16.35
CA PRO A 97 8.36 2.55 15.49
C PRO A 97 7.41 1.40 15.13
N LYS A 98 6.54 1.02 16.06
CA LYS A 98 5.43 0.08 15.81
C LYS A 98 4.16 0.89 15.62
N LEU A 99 3.94 1.40 14.42
CA LEU A 99 2.78 2.22 14.13
C LEU A 99 1.50 1.40 14.30
N ALA A 100 0.87 1.53 15.47
CA ALA A 100 -0.36 0.82 15.83
C ALA A 100 -1.40 1.78 16.38
N PRO A 101 -2.72 1.52 16.21
CA PRO A 101 -3.79 2.42 16.62
C PRO A 101 -3.66 2.92 18.07
N ASN A 102 -3.43 2.00 19.02
CA ASN A 102 -3.30 2.35 20.42
C ASN A 102 -2.09 3.25 20.71
N GLN A 103 -0.99 3.08 19.98
CA GLN A 103 0.21 3.91 20.17
C GLN A 103 0.00 5.31 19.59
N VAL A 104 -0.61 5.42 18.41
CA VAL A 104 -0.98 6.70 17.79
C VAL A 104 -1.89 7.52 18.69
N ILE A 105 -2.91 6.90 19.30
CA ILE A 105 -3.81 7.57 20.25
C ILE A 105 -3.04 8.06 21.48
N LYS A 106 -2.08 7.28 22.02
CA LYS A 106 -1.25 7.68 23.15
C LYS A 106 -0.32 8.85 22.85
N LEU A 107 0.22 8.93 21.62
CA LEU A 107 1.02 10.07 21.19
C LEU A 107 0.22 11.38 21.24
N GLY A 108 -1.05 11.34 20.82
CA GLY A 108 -1.92 12.50 20.78
C GLY A 108 -1.52 13.55 19.75
N ALA A 109 -2.32 14.61 19.68
CA ALA A 109 -2.21 15.62 18.62
C ALA A 109 -0.90 16.39 18.63
N VAL A 110 -0.36 16.70 19.82
CA VAL A 110 0.85 17.52 19.97
C VAL A 110 2.07 16.81 19.36
N GLN A 111 2.29 15.55 19.70
CA GLN A 111 3.43 14.78 19.19
C GLN A 111 3.30 14.49 17.70
N LEU A 112 2.09 14.16 17.22
CA LEU A 112 1.83 13.95 15.80
C LEU A 112 2.10 15.22 14.98
N SER A 113 1.68 16.40 15.45
CA SER A 113 1.98 17.69 14.80
C SER A 113 3.49 17.95 14.77
N GLY A 114 4.23 17.59 15.82
CA GLY A 114 5.70 17.65 15.88
C GLY A 114 6.41 16.85 14.79
N CYS A 115 5.75 15.84 14.23
CA CYS A 115 6.27 15.07 13.08
C CYS A 115 6.17 15.82 11.74
N GLY A 116 5.64 17.03 11.70
CA GLY A 116 5.44 17.81 10.48
C GLY A 116 4.08 17.56 9.82
N LEU A 117 3.14 16.96 10.53
CA LEU A 117 1.77 16.81 10.05
C LEU A 117 0.97 18.09 10.25
N SER A 118 0.20 18.49 9.23
CA SER A 118 -0.76 19.60 9.39
C SER A 118 -1.83 19.24 10.43
N LYS A 119 -2.49 20.24 11.02
CA LYS A 119 -3.60 20.03 11.95
C LYS A 119 -4.63 19.04 11.40
N ARG A 120 -5.02 19.21 10.13
CA ARG A 120 -5.99 18.34 9.45
C ARG A 120 -5.50 16.90 9.33
N LYS A 121 -4.25 16.65 8.92
CA LYS A 121 -3.67 15.31 8.86
C LYS A 121 -3.53 14.66 10.23
N THR A 122 -3.17 15.44 11.24
CA THR A 122 -3.14 14.98 12.64
C THR A 122 -4.51 14.48 13.09
N GLU A 123 -5.57 15.24 12.80
CA GLU A 123 -6.95 14.82 13.10
C GLU A 123 -7.33 13.55 12.34
N TYR A 124 -6.96 13.42 11.07
CA TYR A 124 -7.24 12.24 10.25
C TYR A 124 -6.54 10.99 10.75
N ILE A 125 -5.27 11.10 11.14
CA ILE A 125 -4.51 9.97 11.71
C ILE A 125 -5.10 9.52 13.05
N LEU A 126 -5.55 10.45 13.89
CA LEU A 126 -6.23 10.11 15.14
C LEU A 126 -7.61 9.46 14.92
N ASP A 127 -8.38 9.97 13.96
CA ASP A 127 -9.66 9.39 13.58
C ASP A 127 -9.51 7.97 12.99
N LEU A 128 -8.51 7.77 12.13
CA LEU A 128 -8.14 6.45 11.63
C LEU A 128 -7.83 5.49 12.79
N ALA A 129 -6.98 5.93 13.73
CA ALA A 129 -6.59 5.10 14.88
C ALA A 129 -7.80 4.76 15.77
N ASP A 130 -8.72 5.69 15.96
CA ASP A 130 -9.94 5.48 16.72
C ASP A 130 -10.91 4.51 16.04
N HIS A 131 -11.06 4.58 14.70
CA HIS A 131 -11.86 3.61 13.94
C HIS A 131 -11.34 2.17 14.09
N PHE A 132 -10.04 1.98 13.99
CA PHE A 132 -9.43 0.65 14.16
C PHE A 132 -9.54 0.17 15.62
N LYS A 133 -9.24 1.02 16.58
CA LYS A 133 -9.33 0.68 18.03
C LYS A 133 -10.75 0.33 18.44
N ALA A 134 -11.73 1.12 18.01
CA ALA A 134 -13.14 0.92 18.33
C ALA A 134 -13.82 -0.18 17.50
N ARG A 135 -13.07 -0.86 16.62
CA ARG A 135 -13.60 -1.87 15.68
C ARG A 135 -14.79 -1.36 14.87
N ARG A 136 -14.74 -0.10 14.44
CA ARG A 136 -15.72 0.48 13.50
C ARG A 136 -15.40 0.15 12.05
N VAL A 137 -14.23 -0.41 11.80
CA VAL A 137 -13.80 -1.04 10.56
C VAL A 137 -13.41 -2.48 10.86
N HIS A 138 -13.71 -3.38 9.95
CA HIS A 138 -13.59 -4.82 10.13
C HIS A 138 -12.45 -5.38 9.27
N ALA A 139 -11.21 -4.91 9.55
CA ALA A 139 -10.03 -5.25 8.76
C ALA A 139 -9.77 -6.77 8.67
N ASP A 140 -10.19 -7.53 9.65
CA ASP A 140 -10.15 -8.99 9.71
C ASP A 140 -11.15 -9.67 8.74
N LEU A 141 -12.18 -8.96 8.29
CA LEU A 141 -13.21 -9.47 7.38
C LEU A 141 -13.08 -8.94 5.93
N TRP A 142 -12.23 -7.95 5.71
CA TRP A 142 -12.13 -7.32 4.38
C TRP A 142 -11.76 -8.29 3.25
N SER A 143 -11.07 -9.38 3.53
CA SER A 143 -10.79 -10.41 2.52
C SER A 143 -12.05 -11.09 1.97
N GLU A 144 -13.11 -11.16 2.76
CA GLU A 144 -14.37 -11.82 2.45
C GLU A 144 -15.46 -10.85 1.96
N MET A 145 -15.28 -9.54 2.22
CA MET A 145 -16.22 -8.49 1.81
C MET A 145 -16.05 -8.15 0.32
N ASP A 146 -17.12 -7.70 -0.32
CA ASP A 146 -17.02 -7.09 -1.65
C ASP A 146 -16.34 -5.70 -1.60
N ASP A 147 -15.85 -5.24 -2.74
CA ASP A 147 -15.06 -4.01 -2.85
C ASP A 147 -15.85 -2.77 -2.41
N GLU A 148 -17.14 -2.69 -2.76
CA GLU A 148 -17.99 -1.55 -2.38
C GLU A 148 -18.29 -1.52 -0.88
N ALA A 149 -18.42 -2.68 -0.24
CA ALA A 149 -18.60 -2.76 1.20
C ALA A 149 -17.33 -2.30 1.95
N VAL A 150 -16.14 -2.68 1.47
CA VAL A 150 -14.87 -2.20 2.02
C VAL A 150 -14.72 -0.69 1.81
N ILE A 151 -15.03 -0.18 0.61
CA ILE A 151 -15.01 1.25 0.31
C ILE A 151 -15.95 2.00 1.25
N ALA A 152 -17.18 1.49 1.44
CA ALA A 152 -18.17 2.13 2.32
C ALA A 152 -17.72 2.20 3.78
N GLU A 153 -16.96 1.23 4.28
CA GLU A 153 -16.34 1.31 5.60
C GLU A 153 -15.22 2.36 5.64
N LEU A 154 -14.32 2.33 4.67
CA LEU A 154 -13.13 3.18 4.65
C LEU A 154 -13.47 4.67 4.50
N VAL A 155 -14.46 5.03 3.70
CA VAL A 155 -14.84 6.45 3.50
C VAL A 155 -15.51 7.09 4.72
N ARG A 156 -15.88 6.31 5.74
CA ARG A 156 -16.35 6.84 7.03
C ARG A 156 -15.21 7.45 7.84
N ILE A 157 -13.97 7.08 7.55
CA ILE A 157 -12.77 7.61 8.21
C ILE A 157 -12.47 8.97 7.61
N ARG A 158 -12.31 9.98 8.45
CA ARG A 158 -12.00 11.35 8.01
C ARG A 158 -10.69 11.38 7.19
N GLY A 159 -10.77 11.96 6.02
CA GLY A 159 -9.63 12.07 5.11
C GLY A 159 -9.42 10.88 4.18
N ILE A 160 -10.20 9.83 4.29
CA ILE A 160 -10.23 8.74 3.31
C ILE A 160 -11.30 9.04 2.26
N THR A 161 -10.88 9.28 1.02
CA THR A 161 -11.77 9.44 -0.13
C THR A 161 -12.00 8.09 -0.81
N ARG A 162 -12.99 8.01 -1.70
CA ARG A 162 -13.18 6.82 -2.55
C ARG A 162 -11.90 6.42 -3.28
N TRP A 163 -11.22 7.38 -3.90
CA TRP A 163 -9.93 7.12 -4.57
C TRP A 163 -8.89 6.51 -3.61
N THR A 164 -8.80 7.02 -2.37
CA THR A 164 -7.88 6.46 -1.37
C THR A 164 -8.27 5.03 -1.00
N ALA A 165 -9.57 4.73 -0.89
CA ALA A 165 -10.06 3.39 -0.62
C ALA A 165 -9.80 2.45 -1.81
N GLU A 166 -9.97 2.90 -3.06
CA GLU A 166 -9.62 2.13 -4.26
C GLU A 166 -8.11 1.83 -4.32
N MET A 167 -7.24 2.79 -3.97
CA MET A 167 -5.80 2.55 -3.84
C MET A 167 -5.51 1.49 -2.75
N PHE A 168 -6.24 1.52 -1.65
CA PHE A 168 -6.12 0.52 -0.60
C PHE A 168 -6.53 -0.89 -1.09
N LEU A 169 -7.62 -1.01 -1.84
CA LEU A 169 -8.03 -2.29 -2.46
C LEU A 169 -6.94 -2.83 -3.40
N ILE A 170 -6.30 -1.97 -4.19
CA ILE A 170 -5.25 -2.34 -5.13
C ILE A 170 -3.98 -2.76 -4.39
N PHE A 171 -3.45 -1.91 -3.50
CA PHE A 171 -2.10 -2.07 -2.94
C PHE A 171 -2.05 -2.85 -1.62
N ASN A 172 -3.16 -2.93 -0.86
CA ASN A 172 -3.21 -3.68 0.39
C ASN A 172 -3.94 -5.01 0.23
N LEU A 173 -5.18 -4.98 -0.29
CA LEU A 173 -5.98 -6.19 -0.47
C LEU A 173 -5.69 -6.94 -1.77
N LEU A 174 -4.89 -6.36 -2.67
CA LEU A 174 -4.53 -6.94 -3.97
C LEU A 174 -5.75 -7.38 -4.79
N ARG A 175 -6.84 -6.60 -4.75
CA ARG A 175 -8.07 -6.90 -5.48
C ARG A 175 -7.82 -6.83 -6.99
N PRO A 176 -8.23 -7.86 -7.77
CA PRO A 176 -7.88 -7.96 -9.19
C PRO A 176 -8.66 -7.01 -10.11
N ASN A 177 -9.84 -6.53 -9.68
CA ASN A 177 -10.81 -5.88 -10.57
C ASN A 177 -11.22 -4.46 -10.13
N VAL A 178 -10.30 -3.67 -9.62
CA VAL A 178 -10.55 -2.28 -9.22
C VAL A 178 -10.29 -1.34 -10.40
N LEU A 179 -11.20 -0.39 -10.64
CA LEU A 179 -11.08 0.64 -11.67
C LEU A 179 -11.18 2.04 -11.05
N PRO A 180 -10.05 2.69 -10.73
CA PRO A 180 -10.04 4.01 -10.10
C PRO A 180 -10.22 5.12 -11.14
N LEU A 181 -11.46 5.38 -11.58
CA LEU A 181 -11.76 6.37 -12.62
C LEU A 181 -11.45 7.83 -12.22
N ASP A 182 -11.22 8.09 -10.93
CA ASP A 182 -10.79 9.40 -10.42
C ASP A 182 -9.27 9.55 -10.36
N ASP A 183 -8.53 8.51 -10.78
CA ASP A 183 -7.08 8.53 -10.81
C ASP A 183 -6.55 9.23 -12.07
N PRO A 184 -5.83 10.36 -11.94
CA PRO A 184 -5.28 11.07 -13.10
C PRO A 184 -4.29 10.23 -13.90
N GLY A 185 -3.52 9.36 -13.23
CA GLY A 185 -2.56 8.47 -13.87
C GLY A 185 -3.24 7.45 -14.77
N LEU A 186 -4.35 6.85 -14.31
CA LEU A 186 -5.14 5.93 -15.14
C LEU A 186 -5.67 6.64 -16.39
N ILE A 187 -6.29 7.81 -16.22
CA ILE A 187 -6.84 8.59 -17.35
C ILE A 187 -5.74 8.98 -18.33
N GLN A 188 -4.60 9.44 -17.85
CA GLN A 188 -3.45 9.76 -18.68
C GLN A 188 -2.89 8.52 -19.39
N GLY A 189 -2.77 7.39 -18.71
CA GLY A 189 -2.33 6.13 -19.31
C GLY A 189 -3.25 5.64 -20.43
N ILE A 190 -4.57 5.76 -20.23
CA ILE A 190 -5.56 5.46 -21.28
C ILE A 190 -5.41 6.43 -22.45
N SER A 191 -5.34 7.75 -22.18
CA SER A 191 -5.15 8.78 -23.21
C SER A 191 -3.95 8.46 -24.10
N GLN A 192 -2.79 8.21 -23.52
CA GLN A 192 -1.55 7.96 -24.27
C GLN A 192 -1.59 6.65 -25.07
N ASN A 193 -2.12 5.58 -24.49
CA ASN A 193 -2.03 4.26 -25.11
C ASN A 193 -3.20 3.94 -26.04
N TYR A 194 -4.40 4.49 -25.80
CA TYR A 194 -5.62 4.17 -26.58
C TYR A 194 -6.08 5.30 -27.48
N PHE A 195 -5.78 6.57 -27.14
CA PHE A 195 -6.29 7.76 -27.82
C PHE A 195 -5.19 8.68 -28.35
N SER A 196 -3.97 8.19 -28.50
CA SER A 196 -2.82 8.95 -29.04
C SER A 196 -2.53 10.26 -28.32
N GLY A 197 -2.86 10.36 -27.03
CA GLY A 197 -2.66 11.54 -26.18
C GLY A 197 -3.85 12.51 -26.14
N GLU A 198 -4.93 12.22 -26.87
CA GLU A 198 -6.15 13.04 -26.82
C GLU A 198 -6.85 12.95 -25.44
N PRO A 199 -7.57 14.01 -25.04
CA PRO A 199 -8.32 13.99 -23.78
C PRO A 199 -9.33 12.84 -23.72
N VAL A 200 -9.42 12.18 -22.57
CA VAL A 200 -10.30 11.04 -22.32
C VAL A 200 -11.28 11.37 -21.21
N SER A 201 -12.57 11.17 -21.48
CA SER A 201 -13.61 11.29 -20.46
C SER A 201 -13.66 10.03 -19.58
N ARG A 202 -14.31 10.13 -18.41
CA ARG A 202 -14.58 8.95 -17.57
C ARG A 202 -15.45 7.90 -18.28
N SER A 203 -16.31 8.31 -19.20
CA SER A 203 -17.13 7.41 -20.00
C SER A 203 -16.26 6.59 -20.95
N ASP A 204 -15.36 7.26 -21.68
CA ASP A 204 -14.43 6.61 -22.61
C ASP A 204 -13.51 5.64 -21.86
N ALA A 205 -13.00 6.07 -20.71
CA ALA A 205 -12.15 5.22 -19.86
C ALA A 205 -12.90 3.98 -19.36
N ARG A 206 -14.18 4.10 -19.02
CA ARG A 206 -15.01 2.97 -18.60
C ARG A 206 -15.28 2.01 -19.75
N GLU A 207 -15.52 2.52 -20.95
CA GLU A 207 -15.73 1.71 -22.16
C GLU A 207 -14.48 0.90 -22.50
N VAL A 208 -13.31 1.53 -22.52
CA VAL A 208 -12.03 0.82 -22.71
C VAL A 208 -11.85 -0.25 -21.61
N ALA A 209 -12.08 0.09 -20.36
CA ALA A 209 -11.88 -0.79 -19.22
C ALA A 209 -12.88 -1.95 -19.14
N ALA A 210 -13.97 -1.94 -19.91
CA ALA A 210 -14.89 -3.06 -19.99
C ALA A 210 -14.22 -4.34 -20.50
N ASN A 211 -13.24 -4.21 -21.40
CA ASN A 211 -12.48 -5.33 -21.92
C ASN A 211 -11.48 -5.94 -20.93
N TRP A 212 -11.20 -5.26 -19.82
CA TRP A 212 -10.22 -5.70 -18.83
C TRP A 212 -10.81 -6.56 -17.72
N GLU A 213 -12.14 -6.65 -17.60
CA GLU A 213 -12.75 -7.49 -16.57
C GLU A 213 -12.36 -8.97 -16.73
N PRO A 214 -12.03 -9.64 -15.62
CA PRO A 214 -12.02 -9.18 -14.22
C PRO A 214 -10.64 -8.66 -13.74
N TRP A 215 -9.77 -8.19 -14.63
CA TRP A 215 -8.37 -7.85 -14.38
C TRP A 215 -8.06 -6.35 -14.46
N ARG A 216 -9.06 -5.49 -14.12
CA ARG A 216 -8.93 -4.02 -14.22
C ARG A 216 -7.75 -3.46 -13.43
N THR A 217 -7.46 -4.01 -12.25
CA THR A 217 -6.28 -3.64 -11.46
C THR A 217 -4.98 -3.89 -12.21
N VAL A 218 -4.86 -5.04 -12.88
CA VAL A 218 -3.65 -5.41 -13.62
C VAL A 218 -3.45 -4.48 -14.82
N ALA A 219 -4.51 -4.23 -15.59
CA ALA A 219 -4.46 -3.27 -16.70
C ALA A 219 -4.09 -1.86 -16.24
N THR A 220 -4.73 -1.37 -15.16
CA THR A 220 -4.43 -0.08 -14.53
C THR A 220 -2.96 0.01 -14.14
N TRP A 221 -2.40 -1.02 -13.51
CA TRP A 221 -1.01 -1.05 -13.08
C TRP A 221 -0.04 -0.93 -14.27
N TYR A 222 -0.29 -1.63 -15.38
CA TYR A 222 0.54 -1.51 -16.58
C TYR A 222 0.42 -0.14 -17.23
N LEU A 223 -0.76 0.48 -17.23
CA LEU A 223 -0.95 1.84 -17.72
C LEU A 223 -0.19 2.86 -16.87
N TRP A 224 -0.19 2.75 -15.55
CA TRP A 224 0.66 3.59 -14.71
C TRP A 224 2.14 3.43 -15.06
N ARG A 225 2.59 2.20 -15.24
CA ARG A 225 3.99 1.92 -15.61
C ARG A 225 4.37 2.49 -16.97
N SER A 226 3.43 2.58 -17.89
CA SER A 226 3.71 3.19 -19.21
C SER A 226 3.96 4.70 -19.15
N LEU A 227 3.59 5.36 -18.06
CA LEU A 227 3.83 6.79 -17.86
C LEU A 227 5.21 7.09 -17.25
N ASP A 228 5.78 6.15 -16.52
CA ASP A 228 7.11 6.30 -15.95
C ASP A 228 8.16 5.92 -16.99
N PRO A 229 9.24 6.70 -17.16
CA PRO A 229 10.39 6.21 -17.87
C PRO A 229 10.85 4.91 -17.17
N ILE A 230 11.05 3.84 -17.95
CA ILE A 230 11.44 2.53 -17.43
C ILE A 230 12.73 2.72 -16.62
N ALA A 231 12.59 2.85 -15.31
CA ALA A 231 13.73 2.76 -14.43
C ALA A 231 14.24 1.32 -14.52
N PRO A 232 15.54 1.09 -14.77
CA PRO A 232 16.09 -0.25 -14.80
C PRO A 232 15.76 -0.94 -13.47
N PRO A 233 15.49 -2.26 -13.46
CA PRO A 233 15.24 -2.98 -12.23
C PRO A 233 16.42 -2.78 -11.29
N ALA A 234 16.14 -2.33 -10.07
CA ALA A 234 17.12 -2.23 -9.00
C ALA A 234 17.46 -3.61 -8.45
#